data_5856f3eea062b4d9f145af4f8bd4b539
#
_entry.id   5856f3eea062b4d9f145af4f8bd4b539
#
_cell.length_a   1.000
_cell.length_b   1.000
_cell.length_c   1.000
_cell.angle_alpha   90.00
_cell.angle_beta   90.00
_cell.angle_gamma   90.00
#
_symmetry.space_group_name_H-M   'P 1'
#
loop_
_entity.id
_entity.type
_entity.pdbx_description
1 polymer ?
#
loop_
_entity_poly.entity_id
_entity_poly.type
_entity_poly.pdbx_seq_one_letter_code
_entity_poly.pdbx_strand_id
1 'polypeptide(L)'
;MPEKFPSPAGWTPPGAQFRSSSTVSRTVAGTLAGLLITPVGIALAARGAAGTRQWAILGDFADRVGSTFQILLAAALFLVVAALAAYSPAGTVVAGLVWGVLPGIIHFIFPDDTFRLIGDLPLSDEMHVALYQWLQTGFPLIVGILLVGAGAAATFRRR
;
A
#
# COMPACT_ATOMS: atom_id res chain seq x y z
N MET A 1 -17.07 9.93 52.15
CA MET A 1 -15.81 9.72 51.35
C MET A 1 -15.69 8.24 51.13
N PRO A 2 -15.64 7.74 49.88
CA PRO A 2 -15.42 6.30 49.66
C PRO A 2 -13.96 5.97 49.95
N GLU A 3 -13.74 5.07 50.91
CA GLU A 3 -12.42 4.51 51.23
C GLU A 3 -11.90 3.77 50.03
N LYS A 4 -10.77 4.26 49.45
CA LYS A 4 -10.00 3.53 48.45
C LYS A 4 -9.25 2.41 49.16
N PHE A 5 -9.73 1.18 49.08
CA PHE A 5 -8.96 0.02 49.50
C PHE A 5 -7.67 -0.07 48.62
N PRO A 6 -6.48 -0.10 49.25
CA PRO A 6 -5.25 -0.31 48.45
C PRO A 6 -5.29 -1.71 47.86
N SER A 7 -5.10 -1.80 46.54
CA SER A 7 -4.95 -3.09 45.87
C SER A 7 -3.77 -3.85 46.47
N PRO A 8 -3.90 -5.16 46.78
CA PRO A 8 -2.78 -5.95 47.29
C PRO A 8 -1.57 -5.84 46.35
N ALA A 9 -0.43 -5.50 46.88
CA ALA A 9 0.79 -5.44 46.10
C ALA A 9 1.07 -6.80 45.44
N GLY A 10 1.11 -6.84 44.12
CA GLY A 10 1.37 -8.05 43.32
C GLY A 10 0.13 -8.69 42.66
N TRP A 11 -1.08 -8.16 42.85
CA TRP A 11 -2.25 -8.68 42.12
C TRP A 11 -2.33 -8.08 40.73
N THR A 12 -2.00 -8.87 39.70
CA THR A 12 -2.28 -8.55 38.30
C THR A 12 -3.55 -9.25 37.88
N PRO A 13 -4.56 -8.54 37.31
CA PRO A 13 -5.79 -9.18 36.86
C PRO A 13 -5.50 -10.29 35.84
N PRO A 14 -6.20 -11.44 35.89
CA PRO A 14 -6.09 -12.46 34.88
C PRO A 14 -6.43 -11.85 33.51
N GLY A 15 -5.48 -11.87 32.57
CA GLY A 15 -5.63 -11.24 31.25
C GLY A 15 -4.75 -10.01 31.00
N ALA A 16 -4.14 -9.40 32.03
CA ALA A 16 -3.21 -8.27 31.85
C ALA A 16 -1.94 -8.66 31.08
N GLN A 17 -1.55 -9.93 31.15
CA GLN A 17 -0.38 -10.47 30.47
C GLN A 17 -0.57 -10.68 28.96
N PHE A 18 -1.82 -10.73 28.47
CA PHE A 18 -2.11 -10.96 27.05
C PHE A 18 -2.17 -9.68 26.19
N ARG A 19 -2.12 -8.50 26.79
CA ARG A 19 -2.28 -7.23 26.07
C ARG A 19 -1.03 -6.65 25.42
N SER A 20 0.18 -6.97 25.87
CA SER A 20 1.40 -6.33 25.36
C SER A 20 1.97 -6.99 24.11
N SER A 21 1.81 -8.30 23.94
CA SER A 21 2.31 -9.01 22.75
C SER A 21 1.47 -8.76 21.49
N SER A 22 0.19 -8.39 21.64
CA SER A 22 -0.73 -8.23 20.50
C SER A 22 -0.45 -6.99 19.65
N THR A 23 0.07 -5.90 20.22
CA THR A 23 0.26 -4.64 19.48
C THR A 23 1.46 -4.71 18.54
N VAL A 24 2.58 -5.26 18.98
CA VAL A 24 3.78 -5.39 18.12
C VAL A 24 3.53 -6.40 17.00
N SER A 25 2.96 -7.56 17.32
CA SER A 25 2.65 -8.56 16.29
C SER A 25 1.65 -8.06 15.24
N ARG A 26 0.64 -7.30 15.65
CA ARG A 26 -0.32 -6.66 14.74
C ARG A 26 0.35 -5.64 13.84
N THR A 27 1.26 -4.82 14.37
CA THR A 27 2.01 -3.83 13.59
C THR A 27 2.90 -4.52 12.59
N VAL A 28 3.67 -5.52 12.99
CA VAL A 28 4.55 -6.28 12.11
C VAL A 28 3.75 -6.97 11.01
N ALA A 29 2.70 -7.71 11.37
CA ALA A 29 1.85 -8.39 10.40
C ALA A 29 1.20 -7.43 9.39
N GLY A 30 0.66 -6.29 9.88
CA GLY A 30 0.08 -5.27 9.01
C GLY A 30 1.10 -4.59 8.10
N THR A 31 2.33 -4.37 8.57
CA THR A 31 3.41 -3.82 7.75
C THR A 31 3.84 -4.80 6.67
N LEU A 32 4.03 -6.07 7.01
CA LEU A 32 4.37 -7.10 6.03
C LEU A 32 3.25 -7.27 4.99
N ALA A 33 2.00 -7.33 5.42
CA ALA A 33 0.86 -7.41 4.51
C ALA A 33 0.82 -6.21 3.56
N GLY A 34 0.96 -4.98 4.08
CA GLY A 34 0.99 -3.77 3.26
C GLY A 34 2.15 -3.77 2.25
N LEU A 35 3.34 -4.15 2.68
CA LEU A 35 4.53 -4.22 1.82
C LEU A 35 4.43 -5.29 0.72
N LEU A 36 3.72 -6.39 0.96
CA LEU A 36 3.55 -7.46 -0.03
C LEU A 36 2.38 -7.21 -0.98
N ILE A 37 1.26 -6.70 -0.48
CA ILE A 37 0.05 -6.49 -1.29
C ILE A 37 0.22 -5.28 -2.21
N THR A 38 0.85 -4.21 -1.75
CA THR A 38 0.95 -2.95 -2.51
C THR A 38 1.68 -3.13 -3.86
N PRO A 39 2.85 -3.79 -3.97
CA PRO A 39 3.51 -3.95 -5.26
C PRO A 39 2.71 -4.82 -6.24
N VAL A 40 1.95 -5.81 -5.74
CA VAL A 40 1.03 -6.59 -6.58
C VAL A 40 -0.08 -5.70 -7.14
N GLY A 41 -0.66 -4.83 -6.29
CA GLY A 41 -1.63 -3.83 -6.71
C GLY A 41 -1.08 -2.87 -7.76
N ILE A 42 0.15 -2.39 -7.59
CA ILE A 42 0.84 -1.52 -8.55
C ILE A 42 1.05 -2.25 -9.89
N ALA A 43 1.54 -3.48 -9.87
CA ALA A 43 1.78 -4.26 -11.09
C ALA A 43 0.48 -4.47 -11.90
N LEU A 44 -0.61 -4.83 -11.21
CA LEU A 44 -1.92 -5.00 -11.83
C LEU A 44 -2.48 -3.67 -12.36
N ALA A 45 -2.38 -2.59 -11.60
CA ALA A 45 -2.83 -1.27 -12.02
C ALA A 45 -2.06 -0.76 -13.25
N ALA A 46 -0.72 -0.90 -13.24
CA ALA A 46 0.14 -0.50 -14.33
C ALA A 46 -0.19 -1.28 -15.61
N ARG A 47 -0.32 -2.61 -15.50
CA ARG A 47 -0.65 -3.47 -16.65
C ARG A 47 -2.06 -3.20 -17.19
N GLY A 48 -3.04 -3.04 -16.30
CA GLY A 48 -4.41 -2.70 -16.69
C GLY A 48 -4.49 -1.32 -17.36
N ALA A 49 -3.77 -0.31 -16.84
CA ALA A 49 -3.70 1.01 -17.45
C ALA A 49 -3.03 1.00 -18.83
N ALA A 50 -1.95 0.22 -19.00
CA ALA A 50 -1.32 0.03 -20.31
C ALA A 50 -2.28 -0.62 -21.31
N GLY A 51 -3.05 -1.63 -20.89
CA GLY A 51 -4.08 -2.26 -21.72
C GLY A 51 -5.20 -1.30 -22.12
N THR A 52 -5.70 -0.45 -21.21
CA THR A 52 -6.72 0.55 -21.55
C THR A 52 -6.22 1.58 -22.54
N ARG A 53 -4.94 1.91 -22.53
CA ARG A 53 -4.34 2.80 -23.52
C ARG A 53 -4.31 2.15 -24.91
N GLN A 54 -4.07 0.85 -24.98
CA GLN A 54 -4.14 0.11 -26.24
C GLN A 54 -5.54 0.14 -26.87
N TRP A 55 -6.60 0.16 -26.08
CA TRP A 55 -7.95 0.25 -26.61
C TRP A 55 -8.15 1.57 -27.37
N ALA A 56 -7.58 2.67 -26.88
CA ALA A 56 -7.71 3.97 -27.52
C ALA A 56 -7.06 3.98 -28.93
N ILE A 57 -6.07 3.10 -29.13
CA ILE A 57 -5.31 3.01 -30.39
C ILE A 57 -5.84 1.91 -31.29
N LEU A 58 -6.11 0.72 -30.74
CA LEU A 58 -6.42 -0.50 -31.49
C LEU A 58 -7.95 -0.82 -31.57
N GLY A 59 -8.77 -0.10 -30.81
CA GLY A 59 -10.22 -0.33 -30.80
C GLY A 59 -10.60 -1.74 -30.33
N ASP A 60 -11.36 -2.44 -31.12
CA ASP A 60 -11.96 -3.75 -30.77
C ASP A 60 -10.94 -4.90 -30.71
N PHE A 61 -9.72 -4.70 -31.18
CA PHE A 61 -8.64 -5.71 -31.13
C PHE A 61 -7.93 -5.76 -29.77
N ALA A 62 -8.24 -4.85 -28.86
CA ALA A 62 -7.63 -4.83 -27.53
C ALA A 62 -8.44 -5.65 -26.51
N ASP A 63 -7.75 -6.28 -25.56
CA ASP A 63 -8.39 -6.99 -24.44
C ASP A 63 -8.97 -6.03 -23.41
N ARG A 64 -10.22 -5.61 -23.65
CA ARG A 64 -10.95 -4.71 -22.76
C ARG A 64 -11.29 -5.36 -21.42
N VAL A 65 -11.73 -6.61 -21.46
CA VAL A 65 -12.21 -7.33 -20.26
C VAL A 65 -11.06 -7.57 -19.31
N GLY A 66 -9.94 -8.08 -19.80
CA GLY A 66 -8.75 -8.34 -19.00
C GLY A 66 -8.17 -7.06 -18.37
N SER A 67 -8.05 -5.99 -19.16
CA SER A 67 -7.56 -4.69 -18.67
C SER A 67 -8.45 -4.10 -17.58
N THR A 68 -9.77 -4.13 -17.78
CA THR A 68 -10.74 -3.64 -16.79
C THR A 68 -10.68 -4.47 -15.51
N PHE A 69 -10.63 -5.79 -15.63
CA PHE A 69 -10.53 -6.69 -14.48
C PHE A 69 -9.24 -6.45 -13.66
N GLN A 70 -8.11 -6.24 -14.34
CA GLN A 70 -6.83 -5.93 -13.67
C GLN A 70 -6.91 -4.61 -12.88
N ILE A 71 -7.53 -3.56 -13.44
CA ILE A 71 -7.70 -2.28 -12.74
C ILE A 71 -8.62 -2.44 -11.52
N LEU A 72 -9.73 -3.15 -11.66
CA LEU A 72 -10.67 -3.39 -10.57
C LEU A 72 -10.02 -4.21 -9.45
N LEU A 73 -9.24 -5.23 -9.81
CA LEU A 73 -8.51 -6.04 -8.84
C LEU A 73 -7.44 -5.22 -8.13
N ALA A 74 -6.70 -4.38 -8.85
CA ALA A 74 -5.72 -3.46 -8.26
C ALA A 74 -6.40 -2.48 -7.29
N ALA A 75 -7.53 -1.90 -7.67
CA ALA A 75 -8.31 -1.01 -6.81
C ALA A 75 -8.79 -1.72 -5.54
N ALA A 76 -9.25 -2.97 -5.65
CA ALA A 76 -9.63 -3.80 -4.51
C ALA A 76 -8.44 -4.06 -3.58
N LEU A 77 -7.25 -4.37 -4.12
CA LEU A 77 -6.04 -4.55 -3.31
C LEU A 77 -5.63 -3.26 -2.59
N PHE A 78 -5.65 -2.10 -3.25
CA PHE A 78 -5.38 -0.83 -2.59
C PHE A 78 -6.42 -0.50 -1.51
N LEU A 79 -7.69 -0.83 -1.73
CA LEU A 79 -8.74 -0.70 -0.72
C LEU A 79 -8.47 -1.59 0.49
N VAL A 80 -8.02 -2.83 0.28
CA VAL A 80 -7.61 -3.73 1.37
C VAL A 80 -6.44 -3.13 2.14
N VAL A 81 -5.40 -2.61 1.46
CA VAL A 81 -4.27 -1.96 2.14
C VAL A 81 -4.71 -0.71 2.91
N ALA A 82 -5.61 0.10 2.35
CA ALA A 82 -6.18 1.24 3.06
C ALA A 82 -7.01 0.80 4.28
N ALA A 83 -7.80 -0.27 4.17
CA ALA A 83 -8.58 -0.83 5.26
C ALA A 83 -7.70 -1.43 6.37
N LEU A 84 -6.50 -1.94 6.04
CA LEU A 84 -5.51 -2.36 7.02
C LEU A 84 -5.08 -1.23 7.96
N ALA A 85 -5.28 0.04 7.61
CA ALA A 85 -5.07 1.17 8.52
C ALA A 85 -5.91 1.07 9.79
N ALA A 86 -7.11 0.48 9.72
CA ALA A 86 -7.94 0.20 10.90
C ALA A 86 -7.31 -0.84 11.83
N TYR A 87 -6.49 -1.75 11.29
CA TYR A 87 -5.81 -2.79 12.05
C TYR A 87 -4.39 -2.36 12.46
N SER A 88 -3.62 -1.82 11.52
CA SER A 88 -2.23 -1.38 11.69
C SER A 88 -1.97 -0.08 10.90
N PRO A 89 -2.22 1.09 11.50
CA PRO A 89 -1.97 2.38 10.83
C PRO A 89 -0.53 2.52 10.31
N ALA A 90 0.45 2.09 11.13
CA ALA A 90 1.86 2.16 10.77
C ALA A 90 2.17 1.33 9.51
N GLY A 91 1.57 0.15 9.37
CA GLY A 91 1.77 -0.70 8.20
C GLY A 91 1.30 -0.04 6.89
N THR A 92 0.13 0.62 6.93
CA THR A 92 -0.40 1.35 5.77
C THR A 92 0.47 2.56 5.42
N VAL A 93 0.95 3.31 6.43
CA VAL A 93 1.88 4.44 6.22
C VAL A 93 3.18 3.94 5.58
N VAL A 94 3.79 2.89 6.10
CA VAL A 94 5.05 2.33 5.56
C VAL A 94 4.85 1.84 4.13
N ALA A 95 3.76 1.14 3.83
CA ALA A 95 3.46 0.69 2.47
C ALA A 95 3.30 1.87 1.49
N GLY A 96 2.58 2.92 1.88
CA GLY A 96 2.41 4.13 1.08
C GLY A 96 3.72 4.89 0.85
N LEU A 97 4.57 4.99 1.87
CA LEU A 97 5.89 5.61 1.75
C LEU A 97 6.80 4.81 0.82
N VAL A 98 6.98 3.52 1.07
CA VAL A 98 7.96 2.67 0.36
C VAL A 98 7.58 2.47 -1.10
N TRP A 99 6.30 2.22 -1.41
CA TRP A 99 5.86 1.85 -2.75
C TRP A 99 5.22 2.99 -3.55
N GLY A 100 4.91 4.11 -2.91
CA GLY A 100 4.25 5.23 -3.55
C GLY A 100 5.05 6.52 -3.47
N VAL A 101 5.17 7.09 -2.27
CA VAL A 101 5.77 8.42 -2.09
C VAL A 101 7.24 8.43 -2.49
N LEU A 102 8.05 7.50 -1.97
CA LEU A 102 9.48 7.46 -2.26
C LEU A 102 9.77 7.23 -3.75
N PRO A 103 9.23 6.18 -4.42
CA PRO A 103 9.46 6.00 -5.85
C PRO A 103 8.95 7.17 -6.69
N GLY A 104 7.80 7.76 -6.32
CA GLY A 104 7.27 8.92 -7.01
C GLY A 104 8.18 10.15 -6.92
N ILE A 105 8.66 10.49 -5.72
CA ILE A 105 9.58 11.62 -5.52
C ILE A 105 10.91 11.37 -6.22
N ILE A 106 11.49 10.16 -6.07
CA ILE A 106 12.76 9.80 -6.71
C ILE A 106 12.65 9.93 -8.22
N HIS A 107 11.54 9.46 -8.80
CA HIS A 107 11.31 9.58 -10.23
C HIS A 107 11.27 11.05 -10.72
N PHE A 108 10.62 11.95 -9.96
CA PHE A 108 10.57 13.37 -10.34
C PHE A 108 11.94 14.06 -10.25
N ILE A 109 12.81 13.63 -9.33
CA ILE A 109 14.14 14.22 -9.15
C ILE A 109 15.17 13.56 -10.08
N PHE A 110 15.11 12.23 -10.24
CA PHE A 110 16.07 11.41 -10.97
C PHE A 110 15.34 10.46 -11.93
N PRO A 111 14.70 10.96 -13.01
CA PRO A 111 13.91 10.13 -13.91
C PRO A 111 14.76 9.05 -14.61
N ASP A 112 15.96 9.40 -15.09
CA ASP A 112 16.84 8.48 -15.82
C ASP A 112 17.30 7.31 -14.94
N ASP A 113 17.64 7.57 -13.68
CA ASP A 113 18.08 6.53 -12.75
C ASP A 113 16.93 5.59 -12.39
N THR A 114 15.70 6.13 -12.27
CA THR A 114 14.50 5.33 -12.02
C THR A 114 14.20 4.42 -13.20
N PHE A 115 14.34 4.91 -14.43
CA PHE A 115 14.15 4.09 -15.63
C PHE A 115 15.19 2.97 -15.75
N ARG A 116 16.46 3.25 -15.44
CA ARG A 116 17.51 2.23 -15.38
C ARG A 116 17.19 1.17 -14.33
N LEU A 117 16.82 1.59 -13.12
CA LEU A 117 16.49 0.67 -12.04
C LEU A 117 15.34 -0.27 -12.41
N ILE A 118 14.30 0.24 -13.07
CA ILE A 118 13.20 -0.60 -13.56
C ILE A 118 13.69 -1.53 -14.66
N GLY A 119 14.51 -1.05 -15.60
CA GLY A 119 15.06 -1.86 -16.68
C GLY A 119 15.92 -3.03 -16.21
N ASP A 120 16.57 -2.90 -15.04
CA ASP A 120 17.38 -3.96 -14.42
C ASP A 120 16.55 -5.02 -13.69
N LEU A 121 15.23 -4.80 -13.50
CA LEU A 121 14.38 -5.80 -12.87
C LEU A 121 14.13 -6.98 -13.81
N PRO A 122 14.09 -8.22 -13.29
CA PRO A 122 13.81 -9.41 -14.08
C PRO A 122 12.30 -9.53 -14.42
N LEU A 123 11.80 -8.58 -15.19
CA LEU A 123 10.41 -8.46 -15.60
C LEU A 123 10.28 -8.64 -17.13
N SER A 124 9.07 -8.86 -17.62
CA SER A 124 8.81 -8.86 -19.07
C SER A 124 8.84 -7.43 -19.62
N ASP A 125 9.17 -7.29 -20.92
CA ASP A 125 9.20 -5.99 -21.61
C ASP A 125 7.87 -5.24 -21.50
N GLU A 126 6.75 -5.96 -21.56
CA GLU A 126 5.43 -5.39 -21.36
C GLU A 126 5.26 -4.77 -19.97
N MET A 127 5.81 -5.42 -18.95
CA MET A 127 5.73 -4.92 -17.56
C MET A 127 6.65 -3.71 -17.37
N HIS A 128 7.84 -3.69 -17.97
CA HIS A 128 8.72 -2.52 -17.97
C HIS A 128 8.00 -1.30 -18.55
N VAL A 129 7.41 -1.44 -19.73
CA VAL A 129 6.64 -0.36 -20.38
C VAL A 129 5.46 0.09 -19.52
N ALA A 130 4.73 -0.85 -18.92
CA ALA A 130 3.60 -0.54 -18.05
C ALA A 130 4.03 0.25 -16.80
N LEU A 131 5.14 -0.14 -16.17
CA LEU A 131 5.68 0.55 -14.99
C LEU A 131 6.24 1.94 -15.34
N TYR A 132 6.89 2.10 -16.49
CA TYR A 132 7.34 3.41 -16.97
C TYR A 132 6.16 4.36 -17.15
N GLN A 133 5.09 3.90 -17.80
CA GLN A 133 3.88 4.70 -17.98
C GLN A 133 3.22 5.04 -16.66
N TRP A 134 3.15 4.08 -15.72
CA TRP A 134 2.62 4.28 -14.39
C TRP A 134 3.37 5.36 -13.62
N LEU A 135 4.71 5.36 -13.67
CA LEU A 135 5.54 6.37 -13.03
C LEU A 135 5.35 7.75 -13.67
N GLN A 136 5.35 7.84 -15.00
CA GLN A 136 5.18 9.10 -15.73
C GLN A 136 3.85 9.79 -15.43
N THR A 137 2.80 9.05 -15.11
CA THR A 137 1.50 9.62 -14.75
C THR A 137 1.44 10.20 -13.35
N GLY A 138 2.47 10.02 -12.51
CA GLY A 138 2.48 10.42 -11.11
C GLY A 138 1.57 9.60 -10.20
N PHE A 139 0.95 8.55 -10.71
CA PHE A 139 0.03 7.68 -9.97
C PHE A 139 0.66 7.08 -8.70
N PRO A 140 1.94 6.66 -8.69
CA PRO A 140 2.58 6.16 -7.48
C PRO A 140 2.52 7.16 -6.33
N LEU A 141 2.82 8.42 -6.61
CA LEU A 141 2.79 9.48 -5.61
C LEU A 141 1.38 9.69 -5.06
N ILE A 142 0.36 9.72 -5.94
CA ILE A 142 -1.05 9.88 -5.53
C ILE A 142 -1.47 8.74 -4.62
N VAL A 143 -1.24 7.48 -5.03
CA VAL A 143 -1.58 6.29 -4.24
C VAL A 143 -0.82 6.29 -2.92
N GLY A 144 0.48 6.63 -2.95
CA GLY A 144 1.31 6.72 -1.74
C GLY A 144 0.77 7.73 -0.73
N ILE A 145 0.42 8.93 -1.17
CA ILE A 145 -0.16 9.98 -0.31
C ILE A 145 -1.51 9.54 0.26
N LEU A 146 -2.37 8.90 -0.53
CA LEU A 146 -3.65 8.39 -0.05
C LEU A 146 -3.49 7.32 1.02
N LEU A 147 -2.55 6.38 0.85
CA LEU A 147 -2.27 5.35 1.86
C LEU A 147 -1.66 5.95 3.14
N VAL A 148 -0.72 6.88 3.02
CA VAL A 148 -0.16 7.61 4.16
C VAL A 148 -1.25 8.37 4.89
N GLY A 149 -2.11 9.08 4.16
CA GLY A 149 -3.26 9.80 4.71
C GLY A 149 -4.25 8.89 5.44
N ALA A 150 -4.57 7.73 4.88
CA ALA A 150 -5.44 6.74 5.52
C ALA A 150 -4.84 6.22 6.84
N GLY A 151 -3.54 5.90 6.84
CA GLY A 151 -2.84 5.46 8.05
C GLY A 151 -2.75 6.56 9.11
N ALA A 152 -2.46 7.81 8.70
CA ALA A 152 -2.43 8.96 9.60
C ALA A 152 -3.82 9.21 10.22
N ALA A 153 -4.88 9.25 9.43
CA ALA A 153 -6.24 9.44 9.90
C ALA A 153 -6.67 8.37 10.92
N ALA A 154 -6.31 7.11 10.67
CA ALA A 154 -6.58 6.02 11.61
C ALA A 154 -5.83 6.18 12.94
N THR A 155 -4.66 6.80 12.95
CA THR A 155 -3.90 7.09 14.16
C THR A 155 -4.58 8.15 15.01
N PHE A 156 -5.09 9.22 14.38
CA PHE A 156 -5.80 10.30 15.10
C PHE A 156 -7.10 9.82 15.74
N ARG A 157 -7.83 8.90 15.11
CA ARG A 157 -9.08 8.34 15.67
C ARG A 157 -8.90 7.46 16.91
N ARG A 158 -7.67 7.04 17.20
CA ARG A 158 -7.36 6.17 18.35
C ARG A 158 -6.90 6.93 19.59
N ARG A 159 -6.69 8.23 19.47
CA ARG A 159 -6.38 9.15 20.58
C ARG A 159 -7.66 9.69 21.20
#